data_615e91cea59c29eb4c630f8efc04fc75
#
_entry.id   615e91cea59c29eb4c630f8efc04fc75
#
_cell.length_a   1.000
_cell.length_b   1.000
_cell.length_c   1.000
_cell.angle_alpha   90.00
_cell.angle_beta   90.00
_cell.angle_gamma   90.00
#
_symmetry.space_group_name_H-M   'P 1'
#
loop_
_entity.id
_entity.type
_entity.pdbx_description
1 polymer ?
#
loop_
_entity_poly.entity_id
_entity_poly.type
_entity_poly.pdbx_seq_one_letter_code
_entity_poly.pdbx_strand_id
1 'polypeptide(L)'
;ILMAAPVVTMQELIEAGAHFGHQTHRWNPRMKPYIFGARNGIHIIDLSQTVPLMARALDFISSTVQAGGKVLFVGTKRQAQEPIAQAARSCGQHFVNHRWLGGMLTNWKTISGSIKRLKTLEEQLSGDTHGLTKKEILQLTRERDKLELSLGGIRDMGGIPDVMFVIDA
;
A
#
# COMPACT_ATOMS: atom_id res chain seq x y z
N ILE A 1 -24.82 9.13 7.54
CA ILE A 1 -25.14 7.70 7.69
C ILE A 1 -23.81 7.01 8.02
N LEU A 2 -23.63 6.63 9.29
CA LEU A 2 -22.50 5.79 9.71
C LEU A 2 -22.69 4.41 9.04
N MET A 3 -21.94 4.14 7.99
CA MET A 3 -21.81 2.78 7.49
C MET A 3 -20.97 2.00 8.49
N ALA A 4 -21.54 0.93 9.03
CA ALA A 4 -20.78 0.01 9.87
C ALA A 4 -19.60 -0.56 9.09
N ALA A 5 -18.46 -0.76 9.77
CA ALA A 5 -17.31 -1.40 9.14
C ALA A 5 -17.70 -2.76 8.57
N PRO A 6 -17.21 -3.17 7.41
CA PRO A 6 -17.54 -4.46 6.82
C PRO A 6 -17.14 -5.59 7.77
N VAL A 7 -18.06 -6.49 8.05
CA VAL A 7 -17.79 -7.67 8.89
C VAL A 7 -17.18 -8.74 8.02
N VAL A 8 -15.91 -9.05 8.24
CA VAL A 8 -15.20 -10.15 7.57
C VAL A 8 -15.47 -11.44 8.34
N THR A 9 -16.04 -12.43 7.68
CA THR A 9 -16.34 -13.73 8.28
C THR A 9 -15.17 -14.70 8.17
N MET A 10 -15.12 -15.67 9.08
CA MET A 10 -14.12 -16.75 9.01
C MET A 10 -14.23 -17.55 7.70
N GLN A 11 -15.46 -17.76 7.21
CA GLN A 11 -15.71 -18.49 5.97
C GLN A 11 -15.10 -17.77 4.76
N GLU A 12 -15.30 -16.47 4.64
CA GLU A 12 -14.68 -15.65 3.57
C GLU A 12 -13.16 -15.71 3.61
N LEU A 13 -12.56 -15.70 4.79
CA LEU A 13 -11.11 -15.83 4.94
C LEU A 13 -10.60 -17.22 4.53
N ILE A 14 -11.36 -18.29 4.82
CA ILE A 14 -11.03 -19.65 4.38
C ILE A 14 -11.13 -19.77 2.85
N GLU A 15 -12.19 -19.24 2.27
CA GLU A 15 -12.43 -19.24 0.81
C GLU A 15 -11.32 -18.44 0.08
N ALA A 16 -10.89 -17.31 0.66
CA ALA A 16 -9.76 -16.53 0.16
C ALA A 16 -8.39 -17.20 0.36
N GLY A 17 -8.31 -18.33 1.06
CA GLY A 17 -7.06 -19.02 1.37
C GLY A 17 -6.20 -18.34 2.42
N ALA A 18 -6.76 -17.40 3.20
CA ALA A 18 -6.01 -16.65 4.22
C ALA A 18 -5.53 -17.51 5.40
N HIS A 19 -6.02 -18.74 5.53
CA HIS A 19 -5.59 -19.72 6.53
C HIS A 19 -4.27 -20.41 6.18
N PHE A 20 -3.79 -20.33 4.93
CA PHE A 20 -2.50 -20.90 4.55
C PHE A 20 -1.35 -20.01 4.99
N GLY A 21 -0.48 -20.56 5.84
CA GLY A 21 0.77 -19.94 6.26
C GLY A 21 1.97 -20.41 5.43
N HIS A 22 3.15 -20.22 5.97
CA HIS A 22 4.40 -20.68 5.37
C HIS A 22 4.59 -22.21 5.53
N GLN A 23 5.44 -22.75 4.71
CA GLN A 23 5.95 -24.12 4.88
C GLN A 23 6.65 -24.25 6.23
N THR A 24 6.55 -25.44 6.87
CA THR A 24 7.04 -25.69 8.23
C THR A 24 8.53 -25.40 8.43
N HIS A 25 9.34 -25.46 7.37
CA HIS A 25 10.77 -25.16 7.41
C HIS A 25 11.11 -23.67 7.12
N ARG A 26 10.11 -22.84 6.72
CA ARG A 26 10.30 -21.41 6.37
C ARG A 26 9.55 -20.46 7.28
N TRP A 27 8.95 -20.94 8.34
CA TRP A 27 8.15 -20.12 9.22
C TRP A 27 9.00 -19.28 10.18
N ASN A 28 8.43 -18.23 10.72
CA ASN A 28 9.03 -17.48 11.82
C ASN A 28 8.49 -18.03 13.17
N PRO A 29 9.36 -18.45 14.12
CA PRO A 29 8.94 -18.95 15.42
C PRO A 29 8.06 -18.00 16.24
N ARG A 30 8.14 -16.68 16.00
CA ARG A 30 7.26 -15.68 16.63
C ARG A 30 5.80 -15.82 16.23
N MET A 31 5.52 -16.52 15.12
CA MET A 31 4.16 -16.81 14.68
C MET A 31 3.49 -17.97 15.45
N LYS A 32 4.23 -18.68 16.31
CA LYS A 32 3.71 -19.82 17.08
C LYS A 32 2.36 -19.57 17.77
N PRO A 33 2.10 -18.41 18.42
CA PRO A 33 0.82 -18.12 19.06
C PRO A 33 -0.37 -18.01 18.09
N TYR A 34 -0.10 -17.77 16.81
CA TYR A 34 -1.11 -17.53 15.76
C TYR A 34 -1.30 -18.72 14.83
N ILE A 35 -0.63 -19.85 15.10
CA ILE A 35 -0.70 -21.04 14.28
C ILE A 35 -1.62 -22.05 14.95
N PHE A 36 -2.64 -22.49 14.21
CA PHE A 36 -3.56 -23.54 14.64
C PHE A 36 -2.89 -24.93 14.60
N GLY A 37 -2.07 -25.19 13.57
CA GLY A 37 -1.41 -26.48 13.37
C GLY A 37 -0.63 -26.52 12.06
N ALA A 38 -0.25 -27.72 11.64
CA ALA A 38 0.39 -27.95 10.35
C ALA A 38 -0.30 -29.08 9.59
N ARG A 39 -0.52 -28.92 8.30
CA ARG A 39 -1.08 -29.94 7.40
C ARG A 39 -0.27 -29.97 6.11
N ASN A 40 0.15 -31.17 5.69
CA ASN A 40 0.91 -31.37 4.47
C ASN A 40 2.19 -30.49 4.39
N GLY A 41 2.88 -30.30 5.52
CA GLY A 41 4.09 -29.47 5.58
C GLY A 41 3.86 -27.96 5.52
N ILE A 42 2.61 -27.49 5.62
CA ILE A 42 2.23 -26.07 5.63
C ILE A 42 1.59 -25.75 6.97
N HIS A 43 1.99 -24.65 7.59
CA HIS A 43 1.32 -24.13 8.78
C HIS A 43 -0.07 -23.58 8.44
N ILE A 44 -1.03 -23.83 9.29
CA ILE A 44 -2.38 -23.27 9.19
C ILE A 44 -2.52 -22.17 10.24
N ILE A 45 -2.92 -20.99 9.80
CA ILE A 45 -3.13 -19.81 10.66
C ILE A 45 -4.47 -19.96 11.40
N ASP A 46 -4.46 -19.60 12.68
CA ASP A 46 -5.65 -19.59 13.52
C ASP A 46 -6.53 -18.36 13.20
N LEU A 47 -7.50 -18.57 12.34
CA LEU A 47 -8.45 -17.51 11.92
C LEU A 47 -9.38 -17.06 13.05
N SER A 48 -9.56 -17.85 14.11
CA SER A 48 -10.35 -17.43 15.28
C SER A 48 -9.74 -16.20 15.97
N GLN A 49 -8.43 -16.04 15.87
CA GLN A 49 -7.72 -14.84 16.32
C GLN A 49 -7.68 -13.75 15.25
N THR A 50 -7.59 -14.11 13.98
CA THR A 50 -7.50 -13.16 12.87
C THR A 50 -8.77 -12.33 12.71
N VAL A 51 -9.95 -12.95 12.81
CA VAL A 51 -11.25 -12.25 12.65
C VAL A 51 -11.40 -11.07 13.62
N PRO A 52 -11.24 -11.24 14.95
CA PRO A 52 -11.38 -10.11 15.88
C PRO A 52 -10.25 -9.09 15.75
N LEU A 53 -9.04 -9.50 15.34
CA LEU A 53 -7.94 -8.56 15.06
C LEU A 53 -8.26 -7.71 13.82
N MET A 54 -8.80 -8.32 12.77
CA MET A 54 -9.24 -7.62 11.57
C MET A 54 -10.35 -6.62 11.87
N ALA A 55 -11.36 -7.00 12.63
CA ALA A 55 -12.44 -6.09 13.05
C ALA A 55 -11.90 -4.86 13.76
N ARG A 56 -11.00 -5.04 14.74
CA ARG A 56 -10.34 -3.91 15.44
C ARG A 56 -9.53 -3.02 14.51
N ALA A 57 -8.83 -3.59 13.53
CA ALA A 57 -8.07 -2.83 12.53
C ALA A 57 -8.99 -1.99 11.64
N LEU A 58 -10.11 -2.54 11.21
CA LEU A 58 -11.11 -1.84 10.40
C LEU A 58 -11.79 -0.71 11.18
N ASP A 59 -12.15 -0.93 12.44
CA ASP A 59 -12.69 0.11 13.32
C ASP A 59 -11.71 1.26 13.54
N PHE A 60 -10.43 0.93 13.74
CA PHE A 60 -9.37 1.94 13.90
C PHE A 60 -9.20 2.78 12.62
N ILE A 61 -9.14 2.16 11.45
CA ILE A 61 -9.05 2.87 10.17
C ILE A 61 -10.29 3.75 9.96
N SER A 62 -11.48 3.20 10.21
CA SER A 62 -12.75 3.92 10.06
C SER A 62 -12.80 5.17 10.95
N SER A 63 -12.43 5.04 12.23
CA SER A 63 -12.40 6.18 13.17
C SER A 63 -11.37 7.24 12.76
N THR A 64 -10.21 6.82 12.25
CA THR A 64 -9.18 7.75 11.76
C THR A 64 -9.66 8.53 10.55
N VAL A 65 -10.28 7.84 9.57
CA VAL A 65 -10.82 8.50 8.37
C VAL A 65 -12.00 9.43 8.73
N GLN A 66 -12.86 9.05 9.66
CA GLN A 66 -13.92 9.92 10.15
C GLN A 66 -13.40 11.21 10.79
N ALA A 67 -12.24 11.14 11.43
CA ALA A 67 -11.53 12.31 11.97
C ALA A 67 -10.81 13.14 10.89
N GLY A 68 -10.92 12.79 9.62
CA GLY A 68 -10.24 13.45 8.50
C GLY A 68 -8.80 12.97 8.27
N GLY A 69 -8.38 11.88 8.91
CA GLY A 69 -7.05 11.30 8.77
C GLY A 69 -6.82 10.65 7.41
N LYS A 70 -5.55 10.59 7.02
CA LYS A 70 -5.08 10.03 5.75
C LYS A 70 -4.55 8.62 5.96
N VAL A 71 -4.93 7.72 5.06
CA VAL A 71 -4.48 6.33 5.04
C VAL A 71 -3.49 6.12 3.91
N LEU A 72 -2.35 5.49 4.21
CA LEU A 72 -1.39 5.05 3.21
C LEU A 72 -1.45 3.52 3.08
N PHE A 73 -1.86 3.05 1.93
CA PHE A 73 -1.82 1.63 1.59
C PHE A 73 -0.46 1.25 1.04
N VAL A 74 0.18 0.23 1.60
CA VAL A 74 1.50 -0.24 1.18
C VAL A 74 1.41 -1.71 0.77
N GLY A 75 1.82 -2.02 -0.45
CA GLY A 75 1.83 -3.40 -0.95
C GLY A 75 2.79 -3.51 -2.13
N THR A 76 4.06 -3.77 -1.84
CA THR A 76 5.13 -3.85 -2.85
C THR A 76 5.27 -5.23 -3.48
N LYS A 77 4.63 -6.25 -2.90
CA LYS A 77 4.59 -7.60 -3.46
C LYS A 77 3.79 -7.62 -4.76
N ARG A 78 4.31 -8.28 -5.78
CA ARG A 78 3.72 -8.31 -7.13
C ARG A 78 2.22 -8.67 -7.12
N GLN A 79 1.81 -9.61 -6.28
CA GLN A 79 0.40 -10.01 -6.15
C GLN A 79 -0.49 -8.93 -5.52
N ALA A 80 0.09 -8.04 -4.68
CA ALA A 80 -0.64 -7.00 -3.97
C ALA A 80 -0.66 -5.65 -4.72
N GLN A 81 0.25 -5.44 -5.67
CA GLN A 81 0.47 -4.14 -6.32
C GLN A 81 -0.79 -3.52 -6.91
N GLU A 82 -1.49 -4.26 -7.75
CA GLU A 82 -2.68 -3.75 -8.44
C GLU A 82 -3.91 -3.67 -7.51
N PRO A 83 -4.24 -4.71 -6.72
CA PRO A 83 -5.35 -4.62 -5.76
C PRO A 83 -5.23 -3.45 -4.79
N ILE A 84 -4.01 -3.18 -4.27
CA ILE A 84 -3.75 -2.04 -3.38
C ILE A 84 -4.00 -0.70 -4.08
N ALA A 85 -3.49 -0.54 -5.29
CA ALA A 85 -3.68 0.70 -6.04
C ALA A 85 -5.15 0.96 -6.37
N GLN A 86 -5.89 -0.07 -6.77
CA GLN A 86 -7.33 0.03 -7.06
C GLN A 86 -8.11 0.37 -5.79
N ALA A 87 -7.87 -0.33 -4.67
CA ALA A 87 -8.53 -0.07 -3.41
C ALA A 87 -8.28 1.37 -2.91
N ALA A 88 -7.04 1.84 -2.94
CA ALA A 88 -6.71 3.20 -2.53
C ALA A 88 -7.37 4.26 -3.41
N ARG A 89 -7.37 4.08 -4.73
CA ARG A 89 -8.04 5.00 -5.69
C ARG A 89 -9.55 5.03 -5.47
N SER A 90 -10.19 3.89 -5.22
CA SER A 90 -11.64 3.82 -5.02
C SER A 90 -12.13 4.58 -3.78
N CYS A 91 -11.29 4.70 -2.76
CA CYS A 91 -11.61 5.44 -1.53
C CYS A 91 -10.91 6.81 -1.43
N GLY A 92 -10.23 7.26 -2.49
CA GLY A 92 -9.53 8.55 -2.52
C GLY A 92 -8.35 8.66 -1.55
N GLN A 93 -7.75 7.53 -1.19
CA GLN A 93 -6.61 7.46 -0.29
C GLN A 93 -5.30 7.21 -1.05
N HIS A 94 -4.19 7.15 -0.33
CA HIS A 94 -2.84 7.12 -0.89
C HIS A 94 -2.26 5.70 -0.90
N PHE A 95 -1.33 5.43 -1.81
CA PHE A 95 -0.72 4.11 -1.90
C PHE A 95 0.74 4.14 -2.35
N VAL A 96 1.48 3.08 -1.96
CA VAL A 96 2.80 2.73 -2.47
C VAL A 96 2.74 1.26 -2.86
N ASN A 97 2.79 0.99 -4.15
CA ASN A 97 2.60 -0.35 -4.70
C ASN A 97 3.81 -0.89 -5.49
N HIS A 98 4.88 -0.10 -5.65
CA HIS A 98 6.11 -0.56 -6.30
C HIS A 98 7.26 -0.60 -5.29
N ARG A 99 8.09 0.42 -5.23
CA ARG A 99 9.25 0.44 -4.37
C ARG A 99 9.03 1.39 -3.19
N TRP A 100 9.23 0.89 -1.98
CA TRP A 100 9.34 1.76 -0.82
C TRP A 100 10.67 2.49 -0.87
N LEU A 101 10.64 3.81 -0.95
CA LEU A 101 11.85 4.64 -0.94
C LEU A 101 12.33 4.85 0.50
N GLY A 102 13.65 4.76 0.72
CA GLY A 102 14.22 5.08 2.03
C GLY A 102 13.88 6.51 2.46
N GLY A 103 13.48 6.67 3.71
CA GLY A 103 13.12 7.98 4.26
C GLY A 103 11.73 8.49 3.89
N MET A 104 10.85 7.66 3.32
CA MET A 104 9.52 8.08 2.86
C MET A 104 8.66 8.69 3.97
N LEU A 105 8.85 8.29 5.21
CA LEU A 105 8.21 8.88 6.40
C LEU A 105 9.19 9.75 7.20
N THR A 106 10.41 9.27 7.39
CA THR A 106 11.42 9.92 8.26
C THR A 106 12.10 11.11 7.61
N ASN A 107 12.11 11.21 6.27
CA ASN A 107 12.67 12.30 5.50
C ASN A 107 11.69 12.83 4.46
N TRP A 108 10.48 13.17 4.92
CA TRP A 108 9.41 13.68 4.06
C TRP A 108 9.79 14.91 3.26
N LYS A 109 10.67 15.76 3.78
CA LYS A 109 11.16 16.95 3.07
C LYS A 109 11.82 16.57 1.73
N THR A 110 12.65 15.55 1.73
CA THR A 110 13.32 15.07 0.49
C THR A 110 12.29 14.40 -0.44
N ILE A 111 11.39 13.61 0.08
CA ILE A 111 10.32 12.95 -0.70
C ILE A 111 9.41 14.01 -1.34
N SER A 112 9.00 15.04 -0.61
CA SER A 112 8.18 16.13 -1.16
C SER A 112 8.91 16.93 -2.25
N GLY A 113 10.23 17.05 -2.16
CA GLY A 113 11.05 17.60 -3.24
C GLY A 113 10.99 16.76 -4.52
N SER A 114 11.05 15.44 -4.38
CA SER A 114 10.92 14.51 -5.51
C SER A 114 9.50 14.53 -6.10
N ILE A 115 8.46 14.69 -5.27
CA ILE A 115 7.07 14.87 -5.74
C ILE A 115 6.93 16.18 -6.52
N LYS A 116 7.53 17.27 -6.05
CA LYS A 116 7.55 18.54 -6.80
C LYS A 116 8.24 18.37 -8.14
N ARG A 117 9.37 17.65 -8.18
CA ARG A 117 10.07 17.34 -9.43
C ARG A 117 9.18 16.56 -10.40
N LEU A 118 8.43 15.57 -9.91
CA LEU A 118 7.47 14.83 -10.72
C LEU A 118 6.42 15.76 -11.35
N LYS A 119 5.81 16.65 -10.56
CA LYS A 119 4.81 17.62 -11.05
C LYS A 119 5.42 18.58 -12.10
N THR A 120 6.63 19.07 -11.86
CA THR A 120 7.35 19.92 -12.84
C THR A 120 7.59 19.17 -14.17
N LEU A 121 7.97 17.88 -14.09
CA LEU A 121 8.19 17.08 -15.30
C LEU A 121 6.88 16.83 -16.06
N GLU A 122 5.78 16.63 -15.37
CA GLU A 122 4.45 16.51 -15.99
C GLU A 122 4.04 17.82 -16.68
N GLU A 123 4.22 18.95 -16.05
CA GLU A 123 3.96 20.28 -16.62
C GLU A 123 4.82 20.53 -17.86
N GLN A 124 6.12 20.24 -17.79
CA GLN A 124 7.04 20.40 -18.92
C GLN A 124 6.69 19.51 -20.12
N LEU A 125 6.25 18.26 -19.85
CA LEU A 125 5.88 17.31 -20.91
C LEU A 125 4.47 17.52 -21.46
N SER A 126 3.56 18.14 -20.71
CA SER A 126 2.20 18.48 -21.17
C SER A 126 2.13 19.86 -21.85
N GLY A 127 3.12 20.73 -21.60
CA GLY A 127 3.22 22.05 -22.19
C GLY A 127 3.84 22.05 -23.58
N ASP A 128 4.23 23.25 -24.05
CA ASP A 128 4.88 23.42 -25.33
C ASP A 128 6.33 22.89 -25.29
N THR A 129 6.58 21.80 -26.00
CA THR A 129 7.90 21.16 -26.09
C THR A 129 8.73 21.65 -27.28
N HIS A 130 8.32 22.72 -27.98
CA HIS A 130 8.96 23.20 -29.23
C HIS A 130 10.45 23.57 -29.09
N GLY A 131 10.94 23.79 -27.88
CA GLY A 131 12.37 24.07 -27.62
C GLY A 131 13.23 22.85 -27.32
N LEU A 132 12.66 21.66 -27.17
CA LEU A 132 13.35 20.45 -26.73
C LEU A 132 13.63 19.48 -27.90
N THR A 133 14.80 18.86 -27.87
CA THR A 133 15.13 17.79 -28.81
C THR A 133 14.39 16.50 -28.46
N LYS A 134 14.15 15.62 -29.42
CA LYS A 134 13.54 14.29 -29.19
C LYS A 134 14.25 13.47 -28.11
N LYS A 135 15.58 13.61 -28.03
CA LYS A 135 16.40 12.93 -27.03
C LYS A 135 16.10 13.45 -25.60
N GLU A 136 15.97 14.76 -25.45
CA GLU A 136 15.64 15.40 -24.16
C GLU A 136 14.24 15.02 -23.71
N ILE A 137 13.25 15.07 -24.61
CA ILE A 137 11.88 14.64 -24.32
C ILE A 137 11.87 13.18 -23.85
N LEU A 138 12.59 12.29 -24.52
CA LEU A 138 12.68 10.89 -24.11
C LEU A 138 13.31 10.73 -22.72
N GLN A 139 14.35 11.51 -22.41
CA GLN A 139 15.00 11.47 -21.11
C GLN A 139 14.10 11.97 -19.99
N LEU A 140 13.40 13.09 -20.18
CA LEU A 140 12.42 13.63 -19.24
C LEU A 140 11.26 12.67 -19.03
N THR A 141 10.77 12.04 -20.08
CA THR A 141 9.70 11.01 -20.00
C THR A 141 10.14 9.83 -19.15
N ARG A 142 11.35 9.31 -19.36
CA ARG A 142 11.89 8.21 -18.54
C ARG A 142 12.06 8.58 -17.06
N GLU A 143 12.48 9.80 -16.80
CA GLU A 143 12.61 10.33 -15.43
C GLU A 143 11.22 10.43 -14.77
N ARG A 144 10.25 11.02 -15.47
CA ARG A 144 8.85 11.10 -15.00
C ARG A 144 8.28 9.71 -14.69
N ASP A 145 8.39 8.77 -15.61
CA ASP A 145 7.83 7.41 -15.46
C ASP A 145 8.44 6.69 -14.26
N LYS A 146 9.75 6.85 -14.04
CA LYS A 146 10.42 6.28 -12.86
C LYS A 146 9.91 6.89 -11.55
N LEU A 147 9.69 8.19 -11.51
CA LEU A 147 9.16 8.87 -10.33
C LEU A 147 7.69 8.54 -10.12
N GLU A 148 6.89 8.47 -11.19
CA GLU A 148 5.47 8.11 -11.14
C GLU A 148 5.26 6.71 -10.56
N LEU A 149 6.05 5.72 -10.96
CA LEU A 149 5.99 4.37 -10.40
C LEU A 149 6.21 4.33 -8.88
N SER A 150 7.06 5.21 -8.35
CA SER A 150 7.43 5.18 -6.93
C SER A 150 6.62 6.14 -6.08
N LEU A 151 6.18 7.28 -6.64
CA LEU A 151 5.61 8.41 -5.90
C LEU A 151 4.20 8.80 -6.36
N GLY A 152 3.73 8.27 -7.50
CA GLY A 152 2.45 8.66 -8.07
C GLY A 152 1.29 8.47 -7.09
N GLY A 153 1.29 7.38 -6.32
CA GLY A 153 0.23 7.10 -5.33
C GLY A 153 0.24 8.01 -4.10
N ILE A 154 1.31 8.77 -3.87
CA ILE A 154 1.44 9.71 -2.73
C ILE A 154 1.57 11.17 -3.17
N ARG A 155 1.36 11.46 -4.45
CA ARG A 155 1.52 12.79 -5.06
C ARG A 155 0.75 13.89 -4.31
N ASP A 156 -0.46 13.59 -3.88
CA ASP A 156 -1.37 14.54 -3.26
C ASP A 156 -1.57 14.31 -1.75
N MET A 157 -0.74 13.45 -1.15
CA MET A 157 -0.81 13.16 0.28
C MET A 157 -0.49 14.38 1.17
N GLY A 158 0.42 15.24 0.71
CA GLY A 158 0.71 16.54 1.34
C GLY A 158 1.47 16.49 2.66
N GLY A 159 1.65 15.32 3.26
CA GLY A 159 2.32 15.12 4.55
C GLY A 159 2.46 13.66 4.90
N ILE A 160 2.88 13.38 6.12
CA ILE A 160 2.94 12.01 6.68
C ILE A 160 1.50 11.51 6.87
N PRO A 161 1.19 10.25 6.55
CA PRO A 161 -0.15 9.68 6.78
C PRO A 161 -0.39 9.43 8.27
N ASP A 162 -1.66 9.41 8.68
CA ASP A 162 -2.07 9.13 10.06
C ASP A 162 -2.09 7.62 10.34
N VAL A 163 -2.36 6.81 9.32
CA VAL A 163 -2.38 5.35 9.38
C VAL A 163 -1.72 4.75 8.15
N MET A 164 -1.00 3.65 8.35
CA MET A 164 -0.51 2.80 7.28
C MET A 164 -1.18 1.42 7.33
N PHE A 165 -1.67 0.98 6.18
CA PHE A 165 -2.14 -0.38 5.97
C PHE A 165 -1.13 -1.12 5.11
N VAL A 166 -0.38 -2.05 5.70
CA VAL A 166 0.74 -2.73 5.05
C VAL A 166 0.36 -4.17 4.74
N ILE A 167 0.54 -4.57 3.49
CA ILE A 167 0.38 -5.96 3.04
C ILE A 167 1.77 -6.51 2.70
N ASP A 168 2.14 -7.59 3.37
CA ASP A 168 3.39 -8.32 3.19
C ASP A 168 4.63 -7.42 3.43
N ALA A 169 5.03 -7.37 4.69
CA ALA A 169 6.18 -6.59 5.17
C ALA A 169 7.48 -7.40 5.13
#